data_b806add452dbdaa8db3b8d956ef2d8b2
#
_entry.id   b806add452dbdaa8db3b8d956ef2d8b2
#
_cell.length_a   1.000
_cell.length_b   1.000
_cell.length_c   1.000
_cell.angle_alpha   90.00
_cell.angle_beta   90.00
_cell.angle_gamma   90.00
#
_symmetry.space_group_name_H-M   'P 1'
#
loop_
_entity.id
_entity.type
_entity.pdbx_description
1 polymer ?
#
loop_
_entity_poly.entity_id
_entity_poly.type
_entity_poly.pdbx_seq_one_letter_code
_entity_poly.pdbx_strand_id
1 'polypeptide(L)'
;SPLIRTFLNKTKIPKESIYSDTVVDWCAGSFMLVRFSDFVRVNGFDQGYFMYCEDIDLCLRLSLAGVRLHYVPAFHAIHYAHHDNRSFFSKAFRWHLKSTFRYLARKRILSNRNFDRISSVFHP
;
A
#
# COMPACT_ATOMS: atom_id res chain seq x y z
N SER A 1 -15.10 7.75 13.18
CA SER A 1 -15.35 8.20 11.80
C SER A 1 -15.21 7.03 10.83
N PRO A 2 -16.13 6.84 9.85
CA PRO A 2 -16.07 5.73 8.88
C PRO A 2 -14.79 5.75 8.05
N LEU A 3 -14.21 6.91 7.78
CA LEU A 3 -12.93 7.06 7.06
C LEU A 3 -11.75 6.41 7.79
N ILE A 4 -11.68 6.52 9.11
CA ILE A 4 -10.63 5.88 9.91
C ILE A 4 -10.81 4.36 9.91
N ARG A 5 -12.04 3.86 9.91
CA ARG A 5 -12.33 2.42 9.80
C ARG A 5 -11.91 1.84 8.46
N THR A 6 -12.04 2.58 7.37
CA THR A 6 -11.60 2.14 6.03
C THR A 6 -10.07 2.04 5.94
N PHE A 7 -9.34 2.90 6.65
CA PHE A 7 -7.88 2.84 6.75
C PHE A 7 -7.37 1.74 7.70
N LEU A 8 -8.15 1.43 8.73
CA LEU A 8 -7.82 0.40 9.73
C LEU A 8 -8.47 -0.96 9.41
N ASN A 9 -9.36 -1.01 8.43
CA ASN A 9 -9.77 -2.30 7.90
C ASN A 9 -8.56 -2.92 7.21
N LYS A 10 -7.82 -3.70 7.99
CA LYS A 10 -7.07 -4.83 7.46
C LYS A 10 -7.93 -5.40 6.35
N THR A 11 -7.41 -5.45 5.14
CA THR A 11 -8.04 -6.23 4.09
C THR A 11 -8.38 -7.55 4.73
N LYS A 12 -9.66 -7.79 4.99
CA LYS A 12 -10.07 -9.07 5.58
C LYS A 12 -9.83 -10.07 4.47
N ILE A 13 -8.64 -10.66 4.48
CA ILE A 13 -8.40 -11.85 3.67
C ILE A 13 -9.51 -12.82 4.07
N PRO A 14 -10.39 -13.23 3.15
CA PRO A 14 -11.42 -14.20 3.46
C PRO A 14 -10.76 -15.38 4.16
N LYS A 15 -11.39 -15.93 5.20
CA LYS A 15 -10.78 -17.02 5.98
C LYS A 15 -10.33 -18.20 5.11
N GLU A 16 -11.04 -18.43 4.02
CA GLU A 16 -10.72 -19.46 3.03
C GLU A 16 -9.44 -19.14 2.23
N SER A 17 -9.13 -17.86 2.01
CA SER A 17 -7.94 -17.40 1.28
C SER A 17 -6.66 -17.40 2.11
N ILE A 18 -6.75 -17.65 3.43
CA ILE A 18 -5.56 -17.71 4.30
C ILE A 18 -4.68 -18.92 3.93
N TYR A 19 -5.26 -19.93 3.29
CA TYR A 19 -4.58 -21.17 2.92
C TYR A 19 -4.31 -21.32 1.42
N SER A 20 -4.64 -20.33 0.60
CA SER A 20 -4.45 -20.36 -0.85
C SER A 20 -3.87 -19.06 -1.38
N ASP A 21 -3.15 -19.14 -2.49
CA ASP A 21 -2.62 -17.98 -3.20
C ASP A 21 -3.75 -17.05 -3.61
N THR A 22 -3.67 -15.79 -3.20
CA THR A 22 -4.75 -14.83 -3.41
C THR A 22 -4.19 -13.48 -3.87
N VAL A 23 -4.85 -12.86 -4.86
CA VAL A 23 -4.53 -11.49 -5.27
C VAL A 23 -5.01 -10.52 -4.19
N VAL A 24 -4.14 -9.61 -3.80
CA VAL A 24 -4.41 -8.59 -2.77
C VAL A 24 -4.10 -7.20 -3.30
N ASP A 25 -4.74 -6.19 -2.71
CA ASP A 25 -4.53 -4.80 -3.10
C ASP A 25 -3.23 -4.23 -2.55
N TRP A 26 -2.80 -4.69 -1.38
CA TRP A 26 -1.57 -4.26 -0.73
C TRP A 26 -1.09 -5.29 0.30
N CYS A 27 0.19 -5.20 0.65
CA CYS A 27 0.79 -5.97 1.73
C CYS A 27 1.73 -5.10 2.56
N ALA A 28 1.94 -5.49 3.82
CA ALA A 28 2.84 -4.76 4.72
C ALA A 28 4.30 -4.96 4.30
N GLY A 29 5.09 -3.89 4.38
CA GLY A 29 6.51 -3.89 4.05
C GLY A 29 7.39 -4.74 4.97
N SER A 30 6.84 -5.25 6.08
CA SER A 30 7.54 -6.14 7.01
C SER A 30 7.99 -7.47 6.40
N PHE A 31 7.28 -7.95 5.37
CA PHE A 31 7.70 -9.11 4.58
C PHE A 31 7.08 -9.01 3.17
N MET A 32 7.88 -8.57 2.21
CA MET A 32 7.46 -8.35 0.83
C MET A 32 8.58 -8.80 -0.11
N LEU A 33 8.23 -9.55 -1.14
CA LEU A 33 9.12 -9.90 -2.25
C LEU A 33 8.65 -9.17 -3.51
N VAL A 34 9.53 -8.39 -4.12
CA VAL A 34 9.23 -7.64 -5.33
C VAL A 34 10.29 -7.96 -6.38
N ARG A 35 9.87 -8.20 -7.63
CA ARG A 35 10.81 -8.34 -8.73
C ARG A 35 11.58 -7.02 -8.92
N PHE A 36 12.90 -7.09 -8.99
CA PHE A 36 13.76 -5.90 -9.07
C PHE A 36 13.42 -4.98 -10.24
N SER A 37 13.13 -5.53 -11.42
CA SER A 37 12.72 -4.74 -12.59
C SER A 37 11.42 -3.96 -12.36
N ASP A 38 10.44 -4.55 -11.67
CA ASP A 38 9.18 -3.88 -11.33
C ASP A 38 9.39 -2.80 -10.27
N PHE A 39 10.25 -3.07 -9.29
CA PHE A 39 10.61 -2.10 -8.27
C PHE A 39 11.29 -0.86 -8.87
N VAL A 40 12.26 -1.06 -9.77
CA VAL A 40 12.94 0.04 -10.48
C VAL A 40 11.97 0.80 -11.38
N ARG A 41 11.09 0.09 -12.10
CA ARG A 41 10.10 0.70 -13.00
C ARG A 41 9.16 1.68 -12.29
N VAL A 42 8.85 1.43 -11.03
CA VAL A 42 8.01 2.36 -10.22
C VAL A 42 8.83 3.31 -9.34
N ASN A 43 10.15 3.41 -9.55
CA ASN A 43 11.09 4.25 -8.78
C ASN A 43 11.19 3.87 -7.30
N GLY A 44 11.02 2.59 -6.95
CA GLY A 44 11.22 2.07 -5.60
C GLY A 44 10.31 2.72 -4.55
N PHE A 45 10.78 2.80 -3.31
CA PHE A 45 10.07 3.52 -2.25
C PHE A 45 10.14 5.03 -2.44
N ASP A 46 9.03 5.72 -2.20
CA ASP A 46 9.02 7.18 -2.17
C ASP A 46 9.64 7.70 -0.87
N GLN A 47 10.80 8.34 -0.97
CA GLN A 47 11.56 8.90 0.17
C GLN A 47 10.83 10.02 0.91
N GLY A 48 9.72 10.52 0.40
CA GLY A 48 8.86 11.48 1.10
C GLY A 48 8.09 10.87 2.28
N TYR A 49 8.07 9.53 2.41
CA TYR A 49 7.59 8.83 3.60
C TYR A 49 8.76 8.58 4.53
N PHE A 50 8.71 9.12 5.75
CA PHE A 50 9.68 8.79 6.78
C PHE A 50 9.35 7.46 7.45
N MET A 51 8.06 7.23 7.71
CA MET A 51 7.53 6.02 8.33
C MET A 51 6.04 5.92 8.04
N TYR A 52 5.54 4.71 7.81
CA TYR A 52 4.16 4.36 7.47
C TYR A 52 3.72 4.81 6.07
N CYS A 53 2.85 4.03 5.47
CA CYS A 53 2.25 4.21 4.14
C CYS A 53 3.23 4.10 2.95
N GLU A 54 4.53 3.93 3.14
CA GLU A 54 5.50 3.69 2.07
C GLU A 54 5.22 2.39 1.33
N ASP A 55 4.80 1.36 2.06
CA ASP A 55 4.43 0.05 1.53
C ASP A 55 3.12 0.09 0.74
N ILE A 56 2.10 0.75 1.26
CA ILE A 56 0.81 0.94 0.57
C ILE A 56 1.00 1.77 -0.71
N ASP A 57 1.83 2.81 -0.67
CA ASP A 57 2.13 3.64 -1.84
C ASP A 57 2.88 2.84 -2.91
N LEU A 58 3.86 2.01 -2.51
CA LEU A 58 4.56 1.13 -3.42
C LEU A 58 3.60 0.13 -4.08
N CYS A 59 2.73 -0.53 -3.30
CA CYS A 59 1.72 -1.45 -3.80
C CYS A 59 0.77 -0.78 -4.80
N LEU A 60 0.33 0.45 -4.50
CA LEU A 60 -0.52 1.23 -5.42
C LEU A 60 0.21 1.49 -6.76
N ARG A 61 1.47 1.94 -6.73
CA ARG A 61 2.23 2.21 -7.96
C ARG A 61 2.53 0.95 -8.76
N LEU A 62 2.81 -0.17 -8.10
CA LEU A 62 2.95 -1.48 -8.75
C LEU A 62 1.64 -1.90 -9.43
N SER A 63 0.51 -1.79 -8.74
CA SER A 63 -0.80 -2.10 -9.29
C SER A 63 -1.14 -1.24 -10.50
N LEU A 64 -0.89 0.08 -10.43
CA LEU A 64 -1.08 1.01 -11.56
C LEU A 64 -0.14 0.72 -12.74
N ALA A 65 1.00 0.09 -12.49
CA ALA A 65 1.93 -0.40 -13.52
C ALA A 65 1.55 -1.79 -14.06
N GLY A 66 0.40 -2.36 -13.66
CA GLY A 66 -0.09 -3.66 -14.12
C GLY A 66 0.52 -4.87 -13.40
N VAL A 67 1.23 -4.66 -12.29
CA VAL A 67 1.77 -5.74 -11.46
C VAL A 67 0.69 -6.21 -10.49
N ARG A 68 0.40 -7.50 -10.48
CA ARG A 68 -0.51 -8.11 -9.51
C ARG A 68 0.26 -8.52 -8.26
N LEU A 69 -0.29 -8.17 -7.10
CA LEU A 69 0.23 -8.58 -5.81
C LEU A 69 -0.45 -9.88 -5.36
N HIS A 70 0.36 -10.84 -4.93
CA HIS A 70 -0.12 -12.12 -4.46
C HIS A 70 0.23 -12.32 -2.99
N TYR A 71 -0.73 -12.71 -2.20
CA TYR A 71 -0.49 -13.28 -0.89
C TYR A 71 -0.24 -14.78 -1.05
N VAL A 72 0.92 -15.25 -0.62
CA VAL A 72 1.35 -16.65 -0.73
C VAL A 72 1.56 -17.20 0.69
N PRO A 73 0.59 -17.92 1.26
CA PRO A 73 0.62 -18.34 2.67
C PRO A 73 1.74 -19.35 3.00
N ALA A 74 2.31 -20.01 1.99
CA ALA A 74 3.46 -20.90 2.16
C ALA A 74 4.71 -20.18 2.69
N PHE A 75 4.82 -18.85 2.46
CA PHE A 75 5.91 -18.03 2.94
C PHE A 75 5.43 -17.12 4.06
N HIS A 76 6.04 -17.22 5.23
CA HIS A 76 5.70 -16.41 6.40
C HIS A 76 6.95 -16.01 7.17
N ALA A 77 6.87 -14.87 7.87
CA ALA A 77 7.89 -14.38 8.78
C ALA A 77 7.25 -13.89 10.08
N ILE A 78 7.97 -14.04 11.17
CA ILE A 78 7.56 -13.50 12.47
C ILE A 78 8.04 -12.06 12.56
N HIS A 79 7.12 -11.13 12.74
CA HIS A 79 7.41 -9.71 12.89
C HIS A 79 7.04 -9.23 14.30
N TYR A 80 8.07 -8.93 15.11
CA TYR A 80 7.89 -8.37 16.47
C TYR A 80 7.64 -6.86 16.35
N ALA A 81 6.39 -6.49 16.11
CA ALA A 81 6.03 -5.08 15.97
C ALA A 81 5.95 -4.40 17.34
N HIS A 82 6.71 -3.31 17.53
CA HIS A 82 6.49 -2.38 18.63
C HIS A 82 5.38 -1.39 18.22
N HIS A 83 4.26 -1.43 18.94
CA HIS A 83 3.11 -0.55 18.67
C HIS A 83 3.24 0.79 19.41
N ASP A 84 4.26 1.58 19.06
CA ASP A 84 4.55 2.88 19.70
C ASP A 84 3.58 4.01 19.29
N ASN A 85 2.69 3.76 18.34
CA ASN A 85 1.76 4.76 17.79
C ASN A 85 0.42 4.86 18.55
N ARG A 86 0.27 4.19 19.70
CA ARG A 86 -0.98 4.18 20.47
C ARG A 86 -1.29 5.50 21.19
N SER A 87 -0.29 6.36 21.38
CA SER A 87 -0.48 7.68 21.98
C SER A 87 -0.66 8.75 20.89
N PHE A 88 -1.76 9.51 20.95
CA PHE A 88 -2.06 10.60 20.02
C PHE A 88 -1.02 11.73 20.02
N PHE A 89 -0.20 11.85 21.09
CA PHE A 89 0.86 12.85 21.21
C PHE A 89 2.24 12.28 20.86
N SER A 90 2.33 11.01 20.47
CA SER A 90 3.61 10.39 20.11
C SER A 90 4.16 10.95 18.78
N LYS A 91 5.50 10.99 18.65
CA LYS A 91 6.16 11.32 17.37
C LYS A 91 5.70 10.36 16.26
N ALA A 92 5.53 9.08 16.60
CA ALA A 92 5.07 8.03 15.67
C ALA A 92 3.66 8.32 15.14
N PHE A 93 2.73 8.81 15.97
CA PHE A 93 1.41 9.20 15.52
C PHE A 93 1.46 10.39 14.54
N ARG A 94 2.30 11.41 14.82
CA ARG A 94 2.47 12.56 13.91
C ARG A 94 3.05 12.14 12.58
N TRP A 95 4.01 11.23 12.55
CA TRP A 95 4.56 10.67 11.32
C TRP A 95 3.50 9.88 10.55
N HIS A 96 2.73 9.05 11.24
CA HIS A 96 1.64 8.30 10.63
C HIS A 96 0.61 9.22 9.99
N LEU A 97 0.21 10.29 10.67
CA LEU A 97 -0.74 11.27 10.17
C LEU A 97 -0.19 11.97 8.91
N LYS A 98 1.07 12.44 8.95
CA LYS A 98 1.74 13.08 7.80
C LYS A 98 1.81 12.13 6.61
N SER A 99 2.21 10.89 6.82
CA SER A 99 2.29 9.86 5.79
C SER A 99 0.91 9.53 5.20
N THR A 100 -0.11 9.47 6.03
CA THR A 100 -1.49 9.26 5.59
C THR A 100 -1.98 10.38 4.67
N PHE A 101 -1.77 11.64 5.03
CA PHE A 101 -2.13 12.78 4.17
C PHE A 101 -1.38 12.76 2.85
N ARG A 102 -0.08 12.47 2.88
CA ARG A 102 0.73 12.33 1.65
C ARG A 102 0.17 11.24 0.74
N TYR A 103 -0.14 10.07 1.31
CA TYR A 103 -0.70 8.94 0.55
C TYR A 103 -2.04 9.30 -0.10
N LEU A 104 -2.96 9.93 0.64
CA LEU A 104 -4.27 10.31 0.12
C LEU A 104 -4.16 11.32 -1.02
N ALA A 105 -3.31 12.34 -0.88
CA ALA A 105 -3.07 13.31 -1.93
C ALA A 105 -2.48 12.64 -3.18
N ARG A 106 -1.49 11.77 -3.00
CA ARG A 106 -0.85 11.04 -4.09
C ARG A 106 -1.78 10.06 -4.79
N LYS A 107 -2.56 9.29 -4.03
CA LYS A 107 -3.56 8.37 -4.56
C LYS A 107 -4.54 9.11 -5.48
N ARG A 108 -5.03 10.28 -5.06
CA ARG A 108 -5.94 11.11 -5.86
C ARG A 108 -5.29 11.55 -7.18
N ILE A 109 -4.05 12.02 -7.14
CA ILE A 109 -3.31 12.45 -8.34
C ILE A 109 -3.08 11.27 -9.30
N LEU A 110 -2.65 10.13 -8.79
CA LEU A 110 -2.37 8.95 -9.60
C LEU A 110 -3.65 8.34 -10.20
N SER A 111 -4.74 8.34 -9.45
CA SER A 111 -6.05 7.88 -9.94
C SER A 111 -6.58 8.76 -11.07
N ASN A 112 -6.49 10.08 -10.94
CA ASN A 112 -6.91 11.01 -11.98
C ASN A 112 -6.08 10.85 -13.26
N ARG A 113 -4.75 10.74 -13.15
CA ARG A 113 -3.87 10.52 -14.32
C ARG A 113 -4.16 9.23 -15.08
N ASN A 114 -4.55 8.17 -14.38
CA ASN A 114 -4.97 6.93 -15.04
C ASN A 114 -6.32 7.09 -15.75
N PHE A 115 -7.25 7.81 -15.14
CA PHE A 115 -8.54 8.10 -15.77
C PHE A 115 -8.36 8.91 -17.07
N ASP A 116 -7.52 9.95 -17.04
CA ASP A 116 -7.22 10.77 -18.22
C ASP A 116 -6.54 9.96 -19.34
N ARG A 117 -5.63 9.04 -18.97
CA ARG A 117 -4.96 8.15 -19.92
C ARG A 117 -5.90 7.12 -20.55
N ILE A 118 -6.85 6.61 -19.79
CA ILE A 118 -7.86 5.66 -20.30
C ILE A 118 -8.87 6.42 -21.18
N SER A 119 -9.32 7.60 -20.78
CA SER A 119 -10.27 8.39 -21.55
C SER A 119 -9.69 8.86 -22.89
N SER A 120 -8.39 9.17 -22.95
CA SER A 120 -7.71 9.55 -24.21
C SER A 120 -7.56 8.39 -25.22
N VAL A 121 -7.68 7.14 -24.75
CA VAL A 121 -7.66 5.96 -25.63
C VAL A 121 -9.05 5.66 -26.25
N PHE A 122 -10.12 6.12 -25.60
CA PHE A 122 -11.50 5.87 -26.03
C PHE A 122 -12.17 7.06 -26.73
N HIS A 123 -11.49 8.21 -26.84
CA HIS A 123 -11.94 9.35 -27.65
C HIS A 123 -10.83 9.70 -28.67
N PRO A 124 -10.91 9.16 -29.92
CA PRO A 124 -10.07 9.60 -31.03
C PRO A 124 -10.45 11.01 -31.49
#